data_e18f7a675f7717e6d3e199bafe83a491
#
_entry.id   e18f7a675f7717e6d3e199bafe83a491
#
_cell.length_a   1.000
_cell.length_b   1.000
_cell.length_c   1.000
_cell.angle_alpha   90.00
_cell.angle_beta   90.00
_cell.angle_gamma   90.00
#
_symmetry.space_group_name_H-M   'P 1'
#
loop_
_entity.id
_entity.type
_entity.pdbx_description
1 polymer ?
#
loop_
_entity_poly.entity_id
_entity_poly.type
_entity_poly.pdbx_seq_one_letter_code
_entity_poly.pdbx_strand_id
1 'polypeptide(L)'
;LRITFTFLLFLLAVLVCGTNIGTVYGSENNKPDLYEKIYPEIGYKSVDEAKRDFEQHFKRELKLPLRVPPLSFTHHFGRFSDLDGELNDSFEVEFVSDITPENHYQIDVKPVKHKITIKDEKVLKVYKLKNGKNAKYMNISGFYVLVFERDNWQYIFSVSKRVSDKVTPETLVQIANSIDYSVE
;
A
#
# COMPACT_ATOMS: atom_id res chain seq x y z
N LEU A 1 -15.57 7.15 -75.92
CA LEU A 1 -14.81 6.04 -75.34
C LEU A 1 -13.63 6.49 -74.43
N ARG A 2 -13.12 7.74 -74.59
CA ARG A 2 -11.99 8.27 -73.77
C ARG A 2 -12.38 8.80 -72.38
N ILE A 3 -13.64 9.25 -72.23
CA ILE A 3 -14.12 9.81 -70.92
C ILE A 3 -14.41 8.73 -69.90
N THR A 4 -14.85 7.56 -70.29
CA THR A 4 -15.15 6.43 -69.42
C THR A 4 -13.91 5.81 -68.83
N PHE A 5 -12.76 5.85 -69.55
CA PHE A 5 -11.51 5.28 -69.10
C PHE A 5 -10.85 6.15 -68.01
N THR A 6 -10.94 7.48 -68.15
CA THR A 6 -10.40 8.42 -67.14
C THR A 6 -11.23 8.39 -65.83
N PHE A 7 -12.54 8.17 -65.94
CA PHE A 7 -13.40 8.06 -64.74
C PHE A 7 -13.14 6.77 -63.96
N LEU A 8 -12.87 5.67 -64.68
CA LEU A 8 -12.54 4.39 -64.09
C LEU A 8 -11.18 4.42 -63.37
N LEU A 9 -10.20 5.12 -63.93
CA LEU A 9 -8.88 5.32 -63.31
C LEU A 9 -8.97 6.20 -62.03
N PHE A 10 -9.85 7.19 -62.03
CA PHE A 10 -10.07 8.02 -60.83
C PHE A 10 -10.77 7.26 -59.71
N LEU A 11 -11.72 6.36 -60.07
CA LEU A 11 -12.42 5.51 -59.11
C LEU A 11 -11.47 4.49 -58.48
N LEU A 12 -10.51 3.94 -59.24
CA LEU A 12 -9.50 3.00 -58.75
C LEU A 12 -8.51 3.70 -57.82
N ALA A 13 -8.14 4.97 -58.06
CA ALA A 13 -7.26 5.74 -57.24
C ALA A 13 -7.85 6.08 -55.86
N VAL A 14 -9.18 6.34 -55.83
CA VAL A 14 -9.89 6.59 -54.54
C VAL A 14 -10.03 5.33 -53.72
N LEU A 15 -10.16 4.14 -54.33
CA LEU A 15 -10.22 2.86 -53.63
C LEU A 15 -8.89 2.45 -53.02
N VAL A 16 -7.73 2.88 -53.55
CA VAL A 16 -6.41 2.54 -53.03
C VAL A 16 -5.98 3.48 -51.88
N CYS A 17 -6.52 4.72 -51.83
CA CYS A 17 -6.21 5.67 -50.75
C CYS A 17 -7.08 5.49 -49.49
N GLY A 18 -8.08 4.59 -49.52
CA GLY A 18 -9.10 4.43 -48.45
C GLY A 18 -8.81 3.36 -47.41
N THR A 19 -7.68 2.64 -47.44
CA THR A 19 -7.42 1.51 -46.52
C THR A 19 -6.14 1.67 -45.69
N ASN A 20 -5.75 2.90 -45.36
CA ASN A 20 -4.88 3.07 -44.19
C ASN A 20 -5.78 3.11 -42.94
N ILE A 21 -6.34 1.95 -42.58
CA ILE A 21 -6.74 1.69 -41.21
C ILE A 21 -5.42 1.67 -40.45
N GLY A 22 -5.03 2.83 -39.91
CA GLY A 22 -3.97 2.89 -38.91
C GLY A 22 -4.39 2.02 -37.73
N THR A 23 -3.94 0.81 -37.69
CA THR A 23 -3.91 0.04 -36.43
C THR A 23 -3.09 0.86 -35.48
N VAL A 24 -3.77 1.58 -34.59
CA VAL A 24 -3.18 2.12 -33.38
C VAL A 24 -2.78 0.88 -32.58
N TYR A 25 -1.53 0.45 -32.75
CA TYR A 25 -0.88 -0.40 -31.76
C TYR A 25 -0.78 0.48 -30.52
N GLY A 26 -1.70 0.34 -29.60
CA GLY A 26 -1.48 0.70 -28.23
C GLY A 26 -0.21 -0.07 -27.83
N SER A 27 0.87 0.63 -27.64
CA SER A 27 2.04 0.07 -26.96
C SER A 27 1.55 -0.25 -25.55
N GLU A 28 1.05 -1.45 -25.33
CA GLU A 28 1.04 -2.04 -24.01
C GLU A 28 2.51 -2.10 -23.63
N ASN A 29 2.94 -1.11 -22.83
CA ASN A 29 4.17 -1.21 -22.07
C ASN A 29 3.95 -2.30 -21.02
N ASN A 30 3.98 -3.57 -21.46
CA ASN A 30 3.97 -4.77 -20.62
C ASN A 30 5.32 -4.94 -19.88
N LYS A 31 5.99 -3.85 -19.54
CA LYS A 31 7.05 -3.93 -18.55
C LYS A 31 6.36 -3.88 -17.18
N PRO A 32 6.57 -4.91 -16.34
CA PRO A 32 6.09 -4.86 -14.95
C PRO A 32 6.52 -3.55 -14.35
N ASP A 33 5.62 -2.90 -13.62
CA ASP A 33 5.95 -1.73 -12.84
C ASP A 33 7.19 -2.02 -11.99
N LEU A 34 8.02 -1.02 -11.79
CA LEU A 34 9.24 -1.14 -11.01
C LEU A 34 8.95 -1.72 -9.60
N TYR A 35 7.84 -1.33 -8.99
CA TYR A 35 7.43 -1.85 -7.68
C TYR A 35 6.99 -3.31 -7.73
N GLU A 36 6.23 -3.72 -8.76
CA GLU A 36 5.84 -5.13 -8.95
C GLU A 36 7.05 -6.06 -9.13
N LYS A 37 8.19 -5.52 -9.55
CA LYS A 37 9.43 -6.28 -9.67
C LYS A 37 10.25 -6.26 -8.38
N ILE A 38 10.50 -5.07 -7.81
CA ILE A 38 11.44 -4.91 -6.69
C ILE A 38 10.88 -5.52 -5.39
N TYR A 39 9.60 -5.31 -5.09
CA TYR A 39 9.03 -5.77 -3.82
C TYR A 39 9.07 -7.30 -3.67
N PRO A 40 8.71 -8.13 -4.67
CA PRO A 40 8.90 -9.58 -4.58
C PRO A 40 10.36 -10.01 -4.41
N GLU A 41 11.32 -9.34 -5.06
CA GLU A 41 12.75 -9.65 -4.93
C GLU A 41 13.28 -9.47 -3.49
N ILE A 42 12.65 -8.61 -2.69
CA ILE A 42 13.00 -8.36 -1.28
C ILE A 42 12.03 -9.01 -0.29
N GLY A 43 11.27 -10.02 -0.75
CA GLY A 43 10.46 -10.89 0.10
C GLY A 43 9.02 -10.43 0.34
N TYR A 44 8.56 -9.40 -0.35
CA TYR A 44 7.14 -9.02 -0.29
C TYR A 44 6.28 -9.91 -1.21
N LYS A 45 5.04 -10.06 -0.83
CA LYS A 45 3.99 -10.79 -1.53
C LYS A 45 2.64 -10.10 -1.34
N SER A 46 1.55 -10.73 -1.69
CA SER A 46 0.24 -10.17 -1.37
C SER A 46 0.04 -10.07 0.16
N VAL A 47 -0.73 -9.06 0.59
CA VAL A 47 -1.02 -8.84 2.01
C VAL A 47 -1.67 -10.07 2.64
N ASP A 48 -2.58 -10.73 1.92
CA ASP A 48 -3.29 -11.92 2.40
C ASP A 48 -2.37 -13.13 2.57
N GLU A 49 -1.40 -13.33 1.67
CA GLU A 49 -0.41 -14.41 1.81
C GLU A 49 0.52 -14.18 2.99
N ALA A 50 1.07 -12.98 3.11
CA ALA A 50 1.94 -12.62 4.23
C ALA A 50 1.21 -12.72 5.57
N LYS A 51 -0.06 -12.28 5.62
CA LYS A 51 -0.92 -12.38 6.81
C LYS A 51 -1.16 -13.84 7.19
N ARG A 52 -1.50 -14.71 6.24
CA ARG A 52 -1.69 -16.15 6.50
C ARG A 52 -0.42 -16.79 7.09
N ASP A 53 0.75 -16.50 6.51
CA ASP A 53 2.02 -17.05 7.00
C ASP A 53 2.29 -16.61 8.44
N PHE A 54 2.09 -15.33 8.74
CA PHE A 54 2.24 -14.79 10.08
C PHE A 54 1.26 -15.43 11.09
N GLU A 55 -0.02 -15.57 10.73
CA GLU A 55 -1.04 -16.21 11.57
C GLU A 55 -0.74 -17.69 11.82
N GLN A 56 -0.26 -18.40 10.79
CA GLN A 56 0.14 -19.79 10.91
C GLN A 56 1.34 -19.98 11.83
N HIS A 57 2.33 -19.10 11.73
CA HIS A 57 3.53 -19.11 12.58
C HIS A 57 3.16 -18.90 14.05
N PHE A 58 2.40 -17.85 14.36
CA PHE A 58 2.04 -17.52 15.73
C PHE A 58 0.82 -18.26 16.28
N LYS A 59 0.13 -19.07 15.47
CA LYS A 59 -1.15 -19.74 15.82
C LYS A 59 -2.18 -18.77 16.38
N ARG A 60 -2.24 -17.57 15.83
CA ARG A 60 -3.08 -16.47 16.31
C ARG A 60 -3.54 -15.56 15.18
N GLU A 61 -4.81 -15.18 15.25
CA GLU A 61 -5.40 -14.21 14.31
C GLU A 61 -4.71 -12.84 14.39
N LEU A 62 -4.51 -12.22 13.23
CA LEU A 62 -4.10 -10.82 13.06
C LEU A 62 -5.23 -10.04 12.42
N LYS A 63 -5.70 -9.00 13.09
CA LYS A 63 -6.70 -8.07 12.55
C LYS A 63 -6.00 -6.82 12.01
N LEU A 64 -6.25 -6.51 10.75
CA LEU A 64 -5.80 -5.28 10.12
C LEU A 64 -6.91 -4.22 10.15
N PRO A 65 -6.54 -2.92 10.08
CA PRO A 65 -7.53 -1.86 10.01
C PRO A 65 -8.33 -1.95 8.72
N LEU A 66 -9.63 -1.65 8.79
CA LEU A 66 -10.53 -1.56 7.63
C LEU A 66 -10.35 -0.25 6.84
N ARG A 67 -9.56 0.68 7.37
CA ARG A 67 -9.30 1.99 6.76
C ARG A 67 -7.82 2.17 6.53
N VAL A 68 -7.51 2.95 5.50
CA VAL A 68 -6.17 3.45 5.20
C VAL A 68 -6.22 4.99 5.14
N PRO A 69 -5.08 5.70 5.19
CA PRO A 69 -5.05 7.14 4.97
C PRO A 69 -5.72 7.55 3.65
N PRO A 70 -6.35 8.75 3.59
CA PRO A 70 -7.00 9.26 2.37
C PRO A 70 -5.95 9.75 1.35
N LEU A 71 -5.08 8.85 0.92
CA LEU A 71 -4.02 9.07 -0.06
C LEU A 71 -4.22 8.13 -1.25
N SER A 72 -3.79 8.56 -2.44
CA SER A 72 -3.80 7.70 -3.62
C SER A 72 -2.59 6.78 -3.59
N PHE A 73 -2.82 5.51 -3.31
CA PHE A 73 -1.83 4.45 -3.42
C PHE A 73 -2.04 3.68 -4.72
N THR A 74 -0.95 3.30 -5.38
CA THR A 74 -0.99 2.46 -6.60
C THR A 74 -0.72 1.01 -6.28
N HIS A 75 0.05 0.72 -5.22
CA HIS A 75 0.43 -0.62 -4.83
C HIS A 75 0.33 -0.82 -3.32
N HIS A 76 0.09 -2.07 -2.92
CA HIS A 76 0.19 -2.52 -1.54
C HIS A 76 0.75 -3.94 -1.50
N PHE A 77 1.71 -4.14 -0.61
CA PHE A 77 2.45 -5.39 -0.46
C PHE A 77 2.48 -5.81 1.00
N GLY A 78 2.53 -7.11 1.25
CA GLY A 78 2.70 -7.68 2.57
C GLY A 78 4.00 -8.45 2.70
N ARG A 79 4.61 -8.44 3.90
CA ARG A 79 5.76 -9.28 4.20
C ARG A 79 5.63 -9.85 5.61
N PHE A 80 5.91 -11.13 5.75
CA PHE A 80 6.21 -11.75 7.04
C PHE A 80 7.71 -12.02 7.08
N SER A 81 8.39 -11.42 8.04
CA SER A 81 9.80 -11.66 8.33
C SER A 81 9.88 -12.67 9.47
N ASP A 82 10.29 -13.89 9.14
CA ASP A 82 10.57 -14.98 10.08
C ASP A 82 12.09 -15.02 10.29
N LEU A 83 12.52 -14.45 11.40
CA LEU A 83 13.93 -14.33 11.77
C LEU A 83 14.22 -15.17 13.02
N ASP A 84 15.49 -15.54 13.18
CA ASP A 84 15.93 -16.42 14.26
C ASP A 84 15.39 -16.02 15.64
N GLY A 85 14.65 -16.94 16.28
CA GLY A 85 14.22 -16.86 17.66
C GLY A 85 13.04 -15.96 17.96
N GLU A 86 12.17 -15.68 17.01
CA GLU A 86 10.95 -14.87 17.14
C GLU A 86 11.16 -13.40 17.57
N LEU A 87 12.37 -13.02 18.02
CA LEU A 87 12.65 -11.69 18.59
C LEU A 87 12.40 -10.57 17.56
N ASN A 88 12.75 -10.82 16.31
CA ASN A 88 12.63 -9.86 15.22
C ASN A 88 11.50 -10.18 14.27
N ASP A 89 10.72 -11.23 14.54
CA ASP A 89 9.59 -11.59 13.71
C ASP A 89 8.60 -10.44 13.64
N SER A 90 8.17 -10.13 12.43
CA SER A 90 7.24 -9.02 12.18
C SER A 90 6.43 -9.25 10.93
N PHE A 91 5.20 -8.76 10.97
CA PHE A 91 4.37 -8.60 9.80
C PHE A 91 4.38 -7.14 9.37
N GLU A 92 4.43 -6.91 8.06
CA GLU A 92 4.51 -5.58 7.49
C GLU A 92 3.55 -5.45 6.30
N VAL A 93 2.90 -4.30 6.19
CA VAL A 93 2.16 -3.90 4.99
C VAL A 93 2.66 -2.55 4.54
N GLU A 94 3.07 -2.48 3.28
CA GLU A 94 3.48 -1.26 2.60
C GLU A 94 2.39 -0.80 1.63
N PHE A 95 2.02 0.47 1.72
CA PHE A 95 1.18 1.18 0.77
C PHE A 95 2.01 2.28 0.12
N VAL A 96 2.20 2.20 -1.18
CA VAL A 96 3.08 3.11 -1.93
C VAL A 96 2.39 3.63 -3.19
N SER A 97 2.94 4.70 -3.76
CA SER A 97 2.48 5.25 -5.03
C SER A 97 3.69 5.51 -5.94
N ASP A 98 3.65 4.98 -7.15
CA ASP A 98 4.62 5.25 -8.21
C ASP A 98 4.40 6.63 -8.84
N ILE A 99 3.17 7.17 -8.73
CA ILE A 99 2.79 8.50 -9.25
C ILE A 99 3.15 9.60 -8.26
N THR A 100 2.98 9.36 -6.95
CA THR A 100 3.17 10.33 -5.87
C THR A 100 4.00 9.68 -4.77
N PRO A 101 5.35 9.66 -4.89
CA PRO A 101 6.23 8.90 -3.99
C PRO A 101 6.15 9.29 -2.51
N GLU A 102 5.68 10.49 -2.18
CA GLU A 102 5.39 10.91 -0.80
C GLU A 102 4.18 10.21 -0.18
N ASN A 103 3.28 9.66 -0.99
CA ASN A 103 2.18 8.82 -0.52
C ASN A 103 2.73 7.45 -0.11
N HIS A 104 3.25 7.41 1.10
CA HIS A 104 3.83 6.22 1.72
C HIS A 104 3.21 6.03 3.10
N TYR A 105 2.59 4.88 3.31
CA TYR A 105 2.01 4.45 4.57
C TYR A 105 2.38 3.01 4.85
N GLN A 106 2.79 2.74 6.08
CA GLN A 106 3.26 1.42 6.51
C GLN A 106 2.54 1.00 7.78
N ILE A 107 2.24 -0.28 7.87
CA ILE A 107 1.76 -0.96 9.06
C ILE A 107 2.77 -2.02 9.44
N ASP A 108 3.41 -1.89 10.61
CA ASP A 108 4.20 -2.96 11.21
C ASP A 108 3.43 -3.57 12.37
N VAL A 109 3.52 -4.89 12.52
CA VAL A 109 2.95 -5.63 13.64
C VAL A 109 3.98 -6.57 14.23
N LYS A 110 4.13 -6.53 15.56
CA LYS A 110 5.04 -7.39 16.32
C LYS A 110 4.31 -8.02 17.50
N PRO A 111 4.76 -9.21 17.96
CA PRO A 111 4.30 -9.74 19.24
C PRO A 111 4.61 -8.77 20.39
N VAL A 112 3.67 -8.55 21.31
CA VAL A 112 3.89 -7.68 22.49
C VAL A 112 5.05 -8.15 23.34
N LYS A 113 5.34 -9.48 23.39
CA LYS A 113 6.50 -10.03 24.11
C LYS A 113 7.84 -9.51 23.57
N HIS A 114 7.87 -9.08 22.29
CA HIS A 114 9.04 -8.54 21.59
C HIS A 114 8.80 -7.12 21.08
N LYS A 115 7.91 -6.39 21.73
CA LYS A 115 7.55 -5.02 21.35
C LYS A 115 8.74 -4.07 21.42
N ILE A 116 8.71 -3.07 20.57
CA ILE A 116 9.62 -1.94 20.64
C ILE A 116 9.22 -1.07 21.83
N THR A 117 10.18 -0.82 22.73
CA THR A 117 9.98 0.10 23.86
C THR A 117 10.12 1.54 23.37
N ILE A 118 9.06 2.32 23.56
CA ILE A 118 9.03 3.73 23.22
C ILE A 118 9.39 4.57 24.45
N LYS A 119 10.47 5.33 24.36
CA LYS A 119 10.87 6.29 25.38
C LYS A 119 9.90 7.47 25.39
N ASP A 120 9.44 7.88 26.55
CA ASP A 120 8.43 8.94 26.70
C ASP A 120 8.88 10.29 26.14
N GLU A 121 10.19 10.59 26.16
CA GLU A 121 10.78 11.80 25.55
C GLU A 121 10.56 11.91 24.03
N LYS A 122 10.25 10.80 23.35
CA LYS A 122 9.94 10.76 21.93
C LYS A 122 8.45 10.96 21.62
N VAL A 123 7.60 10.87 22.64
CA VAL A 123 6.14 10.94 22.49
C VAL A 123 5.69 12.39 22.41
N LEU A 124 5.09 12.76 21.30
CA LEU A 124 4.51 14.09 21.10
C LEU A 124 3.12 14.21 21.76
N LYS A 125 2.32 13.13 21.67
CA LYS A 125 0.97 13.08 22.21
C LYS A 125 0.52 11.64 22.47
N VAL A 126 -0.32 11.46 23.48
CA VAL A 126 -0.99 10.16 23.75
C VAL A 126 -2.47 10.34 23.45
N TYR A 127 -3.00 9.44 22.64
CA TYR A 127 -4.41 9.38 22.29
C TYR A 127 -5.05 8.17 22.97
N LYS A 128 -6.31 8.30 23.33
CA LYS A 128 -7.14 7.20 23.82
C LYS A 128 -7.90 6.58 22.66
N LEU A 129 -7.71 5.29 22.41
CA LEU A 129 -8.48 4.54 21.42
C LEU A 129 -9.86 4.16 21.96
N LYS A 130 -10.81 3.81 21.07
CA LYS A 130 -12.17 3.39 21.44
C LYS A 130 -12.22 2.20 22.39
N ASN A 131 -11.27 1.27 22.27
CA ASN A 131 -11.13 0.11 23.16
C ASN A 131 -10.50 0.46 24.53
N GLY A 132 -10.28 1.73 24.83
CA GLY A 132 -9.70 2.21 26.09
C GLY A 132 -8.18 2.13 26.19
N LYS A 133 -7.48 1.57 25.19
CA LYS A 133 -6.00 1.53 25.16
C LYS A 133 -5.42 2.87 24.75
N ASN A 134 -4.17 3.13 25.14
CA ASN A 134 -3.43 4.31 24.73
C ASN A 134 -2.66 4.06 23.45
N ALA A 135 -2.63 5.09 22.57
CA ALA A 135 -1.76 5.12 21.39
C ALA A 135 -0.78 6.28 21.52
N LYS A 136 0.51 6.01 21.36
CA LYS A 136 1.58 7.00 21.44
C LYS A 136 1.87 7.53 20.04
N TYR A 137 1.71 8.84 19.85
CA TYR A 137 2.04 9.53 18.60
C TYR A 137 3.40 10.20 18.70
N MET A 138 4.22 10.06 17.68
CA MET A 138 5.59 10.57 17.65
C MET A 138 6.04 10.96 16.25
N ASN A 139 7.22 11.58 16.19
CA ASN A 139 7.91 11.93 14.96
C ASN A 139 9.26 11.23 14.95
N ILE A 140 9.49 10.37 13.96
CA ILE A 140 10.73 9.58 13.83
C ILE A 140 11.22 9.68 12.38
N SER A 141 12.43 10.18 12.18
CA SER A 141 13.18 10.09 10.91
C SER A 141 12.38 10.47 9.65
N GLY A 142 11.56 11.52 9.75
CA GLY A 142 10.77 11.98 8.60
C GLY A 142 9.39 11.34 8.47
N PHE A 143 8.98 10.55 9.46
CA PHE A 143 7.66 9.93 9.55
C PHE A 143 6.90 10.38 10.78
N TYR A 144 5.59 10.47 10.66
CA TYR A 144 4.69 10.48 11.80
C TYR A 144 4.26 9.06 12.09
N VAL A 145 4.36 8.68 13.37
CA VAL A 145 4.20 7.30 13.81
C VAL A 145 3.17 7.23 14.93
N LEU A 146 2.24 6.28 14.85
CA LEU A 146 1.30 5.95 15.92
C LEU A 146 1.56 4.52 16.38
N VAL A 147 1.90 4.34 17.67
CA VAL A 147 2.17 3.02 18.26
C VAL A 147 1.15 2.70 19.34
N PHE A 148 0.56 1.51 19.26
CA PHE A 148 -0.40 1.02 20.26
C PHE A 148 -0.37 -0.50 20.36
N GLU A 149 -0.97 -1.04 21.42
CA GLU A 149 -1.06 -2.48 21.64
C GLU A 149 -2.52 -2.94 21.58
N ARG A 150 -2.73 -4.10 20.93
CA ARG A 150 -4.04 -4.74 20.83
C ARG A 150 -3.89 -6.25 20.61
N ASP A 151 -4.70 -7.06 21.26
CA ASP A 151 -4.81 -8.52 21.08
C ASP A 151 -3.45 -9.26 21.10
N ASN A 152 -2.53 -8.83 22.00
CA ASN A 152 -1.13 -9.27 22.10
C ASN A 152 -0.21 -8.88 20.93
N TRP A 153 -0.66 -7.96 20.09
CA TRP A 153 0.16 -7.35 19.05
C TRP A 153 0.47 -5.89 19.35
N GLN A 154 1.68 -5.47 19.06
CA GLN A 154 2.04 -4.06 18.94
C GLN A 154 1.90 -3.66 17.47
N TYR A 155 1.10 -2.65 17.22
CA TYR A 155 0.93 -2.02 15.91
C TYR A 155 1.74 -0.73 15.86
N ILE A 156 2.40 -0.51 14.72
CA ILE A 156 3.15 0.69 14.42
C ILE A 156 2.66 1.19 13.06
N PHE A 157 1.95 2.30 13.04
CA PHE A 157 1.51 2.95 11.82
C PHE A 157 2.46 4.09 11.50
N SER A 158 3.02 4.11 10.30
CA SER A 158 3.97 5.12 9.86
C SER A 158 3.48 5.80 8.59
N VAL A 159 3.53 7.12 8.52
CA VAL A 159 3.15 7.90 7.34
C VAL A 159 4.20 8.97 7.10
N SER A 160 4.52 9.25 5.82
CA SER A 160 5.47 10.30 5.46
C SER A 160 5.03 11.66 6.01
N LYS A 161 5.94 12.43 6.59
CA LYS A 161 5.67 13.80 7.05
C LYS A 161 5.28 14.75 5.91
N ARG A 162 5.64 14.43 4.67
CA ARG A 162 5.33 15.24 3.49
C ARG A 162 3.83 15.32 3.19
N VAL A 163 3.04 14.39 3.75
CA VAL A 163 1.58 14.35 3.59
C VAL A 163 0.82 14.72 4.88
N SER A 164 1.47 15.42 5.80
CA SER A 164 0.88 15.79 7.10
C SER A 164 -0.29 16.77 7.00
N ASP A 165 -0.45 17.45 5.90
CA ASP A 165 -1.61 18.27 5.55
C ASP A 165 -2.86 17.42 5.26
N LYS A 166 -2.68 16.19 4.79
CA LYS A 166 -3.74 15.24 4.44
C LYS A 166 -3.97 14.17 5.50
N VAL A 167 -2.92 13.79 6.24
CA VAL A 167 -2.96 12.74 7.25
C VAL A 167 -2.59 13.30 8.61
N THR A 168 -3.59 13.66 9.38
CA THR A 168 -3.42 14.17 10.76
C THR A 168 -3.24 13.03 11.76
N PRO A 169 -2.77 13.30 12.99
CA PRO A 169 -2.76 12.30 14.07
C PRO A 169 -4.12 11.67 14.32
N GLU A 170 -5.18 12.46 14.23
CA GLU A 170 -6.57 12.02 14.41
C GLU A 170 -6.99 11.03 13.30
N THR A 171 -6.49 11.22 12.07
CA THR A 171 -6.67 10.26 10.97
C THR A 171 -6.05 8.91 11.32
N LEU A 172 -4.82 8.88 11.83
CA LEU A 172 -4.17 7.63 12.26
C LEU A 172 -4.93 6.96 13.41
N VAL A 173 -5.46 7.74 14.35
CA VAL A 173 -6.31 7.22 15.45
C VAL A 173 -7.62 6.63 14.91
N GLN A 174 -8.25 7.24 13.90
CA GLN A 174 -9.44 6.67 13.27
C GLN A 174 -9.14 5.36 12.54
N ILE A 175 -7.97 5.25 11.90
CA ILE A 175 -7.50 4.02 11.27
C ILE A 175 -7.27 2.93 12.34
N ALA A 176 -6.57 3.24 13.43
CA ALA A 176 -6.36 2.31 14.55
C ALA A 176 -7.69 1.81 15.14
N ASN A 177 -8.67 2.70 15.29
CA ASN A 177 -10.01 2.35 15.78
C ASN A 177 -10.83 1.52 14.77
N SER A 178 -10.44 1.46 13.50
CA SER A 178 -11.13 0.66 12.49
C SER A 178 -10.79 -0.84 12.55
N ILE A 179 -9.82 -1.23 13.37
CA ILE A 179 -9.53 -2.65 13.64
C ILE A 179 -10.70 -3.30 14.43
N ASP A 180 -11.51 -2.51 15.16
CA ASP A 180 -12.57 -2.98 16.03
C ASP A 180 -13.93 -3.23 15.33
N TYR A 181 -14.06 -2.88 14.07
CA TYR A 181 -15.31 -3.13 13.37
C TYR A 181 -15.46 -4.63 13.04
N SER A 182 -16.33 -5.32 13.79
CA SER A 182 -16.99 -6.51 13.27
C SER A 182 -17.95 -6.05 12.16
N VAL A 183 -17.85 -6.62 10.99
CA VAL A 183 -18.91 -6.51 9.98
C VAL A 183 -20.09 -7.29 10.57
N GLU A 184 -21.13 -6.58 11.03
CA GLU A 184 -22.43 -7.17 11.37
C GLU A 184 -23.12 -7.66 10.10
#